data_252d068ec59ada44ffe8e2bf9c560c2d
#
_entry.id   252d068ec59ada44ffe8e2bf9c560c2d
#
_cell.length_a   1.000
_cell.length_b   1.000
_cell.length_c   1.000
_cell.angle_alpha   90.00
_cell.angle_beta   90.00
_cell.angle_gamma   90.00
#
_symmetry.space_group_name_H-M   'P 1'
#
loop_
_entity.id
_entity.type
_entity.pdbx_description
1 polymer ?
#
loop_
_entity_poly.entity_id
_entity_poly.type
_entity_poly.pdbx_seq_one_letter_code
_entity_poly.pdbx_strand_id
1 'polypeptide(L)'
;MDKKLLTPGPLTTSLSTKEAMLHDWGSRDKKFIDLNSSIRESLVKLIDGEDNYQCVPMQGSGTFAVESMVSSLTSKDSKILILINGAYGQRMKKMCTYLNRDFI
;
A
#
# COMPACT_ATOMS: atom_id res chain seq x y z
N MET A 1 24.99 -1.64 -18.30
CA MET A 1 23.57 -1.22 -18.37
C MET A 1 22.77 -2.20 -17.51
N ASP A 2 22.05 -1.72 -16.52
CA ASP A 2 21.26 -2.57 -15.63
C ASP A 2 20.12 -3.27 -16.39
N LYS A 3 19.82 -4.51 -15.99
CA LYS A 3 18.66 -5.23 -16.54
C LYS A 3 17.36 -4.51 -16.15
N LYS A 4 16.43 -4.38 -17.09
CA LYS A 4 15.09 -3.87 -16.80
C LYS A 4 14.25 -4.95 -16.09
N LEU A 5 13.71 -4.60 -14.94
CA LEU A 5 12.82 -5.45 -14.18
C LEU A 5 11.37 -5.12 -14.57
N LEU A 6 10.68 -6.11 -15.14
CA LEU A 6 9.27 -5.98 -15.61
C LEU A 6 8.34 -6.79 -14.71
N THR A 7 8.54 -6.70 -13.40
CA THR A 7 7.75 -7.38 -12.38
C THR A 7 6.88 -6.37 -11.62
N PRO A 8 5.82 -6.81 -10.93
CA PRO A 8 5.04 -5.92 -10.06
C PRO A 8 5.87 -5.26 -8.94
N GLY A 9 6.92 -5.95 -8.52
CA GLY A 9 7.92 -5.48 -7.55
C GLY A 9 8.93 -6.59 -7.25
N PRO A 10 10.22 -6.27 -7.21
CA PRO A 10 10.84 -4.97 -7.54
C PRO A 10 10.78 -4.64 -9.03
N LEU A 11 10.72 -3.35 -9.34
CA LEU A 11 10.69 -2.83 -10.71
C LEU A 11 11.85 -1.86 -10.95
N THR A 12 12.17 -1.64 -12.24
CA THR A 12 13.17 -0.64 -12.60
C THR A 12 12.59 0.76 -12.47
N THR A 13 13.23 1.60 -11.67
CA THR A 13 12.89 3.01 -11.52
C THR A 13 13.69 3.88 -12.49
N SER A 14 13.21 5.09 -12.78
CA SER A 14 13.92 6.08 -13.58
C SER A 14 15.18 6.58 -12.86
N LEU A 15 16.12 7.17 -13.61
CA LEU A 15 17.31 7.78 -13.02
C LEU A 15 16.92 8.89 -12.05
N SER A 16 15.98 9.77 -12.43
CA SER A 16 15.48 10.86 -11.57
C SER A 16 14.88 10.36 -10.25
N THR A 17 14.18 9.22 -10.26
CA THR A 17 13.68 8.60 -9.02
C THR A 17 14.83 8.13 -8.14
N LYS A 18 15.86 7.49 -8.74
CA LYS A 18 17.03 7.04 -7.99
C LYS A 18 17.81 8.22 -7.38
N GLU A 19 18.00 9.29 -8.14
CA GLU A 19 18.65 10.51 -7.68
C GLU A 19 17.90 11.17 -6.52
N ALA A 20 16.57 11.22 -6.59
CA ALA A 20 15.73 11.74 -5.51
C ALA A 20 15.85 10.94 -4.20
N MET A 21 16.23 9.65 -4.28
CA MET A 21 16.45 8.79 -3.11
C MET A 21 17.84 8.93 -2.49
N LEU A 22 18.76 9.71 -3.08
CA LEU A 22 20.10 9.94 -2.54
C LEU A 22 20.17 10.98 -1.41
N HIS A 23 19.02 11.48 -0.97
CA HIS A 23 18.95 12.49 0.07
C HIS A 23 18.46 11.86 1.40
N ASP A 24 19.22 12.12 2.47
CA ASP A 24 18.82 11.73 3.81
C ASP A 24 17.87 12.77 4.41
N TRP A 25 16.67 12.34 4.76
CA TRP A 25 15.64 13.19 5.34
C TRP A 25 15.53 13.00 6.86
N GLY A 26 15.56 14.10 7.59
CA GLY A 26 15.12 14.08 8.99
C GLY A 26 13.60 14.00 9.09
N SER A 27 13.10 13.15 9.97
CA SER A 27 11.62 12.94 10.11
C SER A 27 10.86 14.21 10.52
N ARG A 28 11.55 15.23 11.03
CA ARG A 28 10.99 16.54 11.44
C ARG A 28 11.40 17.68 10.51
N ASP A 29 12.11 17.39 9.44
CA ASP A 29 12.47 18.40 8.46
C ASP A 29 11.21 18.92 7.78
N LYS A 30 11.08 20.24 7.70
CA LYS A 30 9.89 20.85 7.11
C LYS A 30 9.67 20.39 5.68
N LYS A 31 10.72 20.26 4.87
CA LYS A 31 10.63 19.75 3.49
C LYS A 31 10.10 18.33 3.44
N PHE A 32 10.49 17.47 4.38
CA PHE A 32 9.99 16.08 4.44
C PHE A 32 8.52 16.05 4.87
N ILE A 33 8.15 16.87 5.84
CA ILE A 33 6.76 17.02 6.27
C ILE A 33 5.88 17.50 5.12
N ASP A 34 6.31 18.53 4.39
CA ASP A 34 5.58 19.08 3.25
C ASP A 34 5.46 18.04 2.11
N LEU A 35 6.54 17.29 1.83
CA LEU A 35 6.52 16.19 0.87
C LEU A 35 5.52 15.10 1.25
N ASN A 36 5.54 14.68 2.50
CA ASN A 36 4.60 13.69 3.02
C ASN A 36 3.15 14.18 2.93
N SER A 37 2.89 15.45 3.26
CA SER A 37 1.55 16.05 3.13
C SER A 37 1.08 16.03 1.68
N SER A 38 1.92 16.48 0.75
CA SER A 38 1.54 16.51 -0.68
C SER A 38 1.26 15.12 -1.26
N ILE A 39 2.01 14.10 -0.83
CA ILE A 39 1.74 12.70 -1.23
C ILE A 39 0.37 12.26 -0.70
N ARG A 40 0.09 12.51 0.56
CA ARG A 40 -1.19 12.13 1.20
C ARG A 40 -2.38 12.81 0.52
N GLU A 41 -2.27 14.11 0.29
CA GLU A 41 -3.30 14.90 -0.41
C GLU A 41 -3.53 14.39 -1.84
N SER A 42 -2.45 14.11 -2.57
CA SER A 42 -2.55 13.56 -3.93
C SER A 42 -3.24 12.19 -3.98
N LEU A 43 -3.00 11.33 -2.98
CA LEU A 43 -3.65 10.03 -2.89
C LEU A 43 -5.13 10.13 -2.53
N VAL A 44 -5.49 11.04 -1.63
CA VAL A 44 -6.89 11.31 -1.28
C VAL A 44 -7.65 11.89 -2.48
N LYS A 45 -7.04 12.82 -3.21
CA LYS A 45 -7.60 13.39 -4.42
C LYS A 45 -7.81 12.37 -5.54
N LEU A 46 -6.93 11.36 -5.64
CA LEU A 46 -7.04 10.30 -6.65
C LEU A 46 -8.35 9.49 -6.54
N ILE A 47 -8.95 9.46 -5.36
CA ILE A 47 -10.21 8.76 -5.08
C ILE A 47 -11.40 9.72 -4.86
N ASP A 48 -11.26 11.00 -5.19
CA ASP A 48 -12.25 12.05 -4.92
C ASP A 48 -12.71 12.06 -3.45
N GLY A 49 -11.76 11.85 -2.54
CA GLY A 49 -12.03 11.57 -1.12
C GLY A 49 -11.78 12.73 -0.15
N GLU A 50 -11.55 13.95 -0.65
CA GLU A 50 -11.05 15.07 0.14
C GLU A 50 -11.92 15.41 1.36
N ASP A 51 -13.22 15.23 1.27
CA ASP A 51 -14.15 15.57 2.34
C ASP A 51 -14.32 14.44 3.38
N ASN A 52 -13.98 13.20 3.03
CA ASN A 52 -14.36 12.03 3.83
C ASN A 52 -13.21 11.10 4.20
N TYR A 53 -12.03 11.26 3.58
CA TYR A 53 -10.92 10.33 3.75
C TYR A 53 -9.62 11.03 4.10
N GLN A 54 -8.77 10.30 4.79
CA GLN A 54 -7.39 10.70 5.04
C GLN A 54 -6.46 9.54 4.67
N CYS A 55 -5.36 9.87 4.01
CA CYS A 55 -4.32 8.90 3.73
C CYS A 55 -3.39 8.74 4.93
N VAL A 56 -3.19 7.51 5.37
CA VAL A 56 -2.23 7.16 6.42
C VAL A 56 -1.16 6.26 5.81
N PRO A 57 0.02 6.79 5.44
CA PRO A 57 1.13 5.99 4.96
C PRO A 57 1.63 5.03 6.06
N MET A 58 1.71 3.74 5.72
CA MET A 58 2.24 2.71 6.62
C MET A 58 3.44 2.03 5.97
N GLN A 59 4.49 1.80 6.74
CA GLN A 59 5.64 1.03 6.27
C GLN A 59 5.28 -0.44 6.13
N GLY A 60 5.68 -1.04 5.04
CA GLY A 60 5.47 -2.47 4.81
C GLY A 60 5.45 -2.84 3.33
N SER A 61 5.30 -4.13 3.08
CA SER A 61 5.13 -4.67 1.74
C SER A 61 3.70 -4.49 1.24
N GLY A 62 3.46 -4.69 -0.08
CA GLY A 62 2.10 -4.76 -0.62
C GLY A 62 1.24 -5.86 0.04
N THR A 63 1.86 -6.96 0.48
CA THR A 63 1.19 -8.01 1.26
C THR A 63 0.70 -7.47 2.60
N PHE A 64 1.51 -6.67 3.29
CA PHE A 64 1.12 -6.02 4.53
C PHE A 64 -0.02 -5.01 4.32
N ALA A 65 -0.01 -4.27 3.21
CA ALA A 65 -1.10 -3.35 2.87
C ALA A 65 -2.44 -4.09 2.70
N VAL A 66 -2.43 -5.25 2.02
CA VAL A 66 -3.63 -6.10 1.88
C VAL A 66 -4.10 -6.63 3.25
N GLU A 67 -3.18 -7.08 4.09
CA GLU A 67 -3.51 -7.53 5.45
C GLU A 67 -4.09 -6.41 6.29
N SER A 68 -3.50 -5.22 6.25
CA SER A 68 -4.01 -4.03 6.93
C SER A 68 -5.42 -3.66 6.46
N MET A 69 -5.67 -3.72 5.16
CA MET A 69 -6.99 -3.49 4.58
C MET A 69 -8.02 -4.49 5.12
N VAL A 70 -7.73 -5.78 5.02
CA VAL A 70 -8.64 -6.83 5.50
C VAL A 70 -8.90 -6.70 6.99
N SER A 71 -7.86 -6.49 7.80
CA SER A 71 -8.01 -6.39 9.25
C SER A 71 -8.76 -5.15 9.72
N SER A 72 -8.59 -4.02 9.00
CA SER A 72 -9.13 -2.73 9.42
C SER A 72 -10.51 -2.42 8.86
N LEU A 73 -10.80 -2.88 7.64
CA LEU A 73 -12.04 -2.53 6.93
C LEU A 73 -13.13 -3.61 7.04
N THR A 74 -12.81 -4.79 7.60
CA THR A 74 -13.81 -5.84 7.80
C THR A 74 -14.02 -6.12 9.29
N SER A 75 -15.27 -6.16 9.72
CA SER A 75 -15.62 -6.61 11.07
C SER A 75 -15.48 -8.12 11.20
N LYS A 76 -15.55 -8.65 12.45
CA LYS A 76 -15.55 -10.10 12.69
C LYS A 76 -16.79 -10.80 12.13
N ASP A 77 -17.87 -10.05 11.98
CA ASP A 77 -19.15 -10.54 11.46
C ASP A 77 -19.29 -10.35 9.94
N SER A 78 -18.28 -9.77 9.30
CA SER A 78 -18.28 -9.58 7.85
C SER A 78 -17.93 -10.89 7.13
N LYS A 79 -18.57 -11.13 6.00
CA LYS A 79 -18.23 -12.20 5.09
C LYS A 79 -17.53 -11.65 3.85
N ILE A 80 -16.33 -12.15 3.56
CA ILE A 80 -15.46 -11.66 2.50
C ILE A 80 -15.58 -12.57 1.27
N LEU A 81 -15.91 -12.01 0.12
CA LEU A 81 -15.82 -12.72 -1.15
C LEU A 81 -14.40 -12.60 -1.71
N ILE A 82 -13.73 -13.74 -1.95
CA ILE A 82 -12.38 -13.78 -2.51
C ILE A 82 -12.42 -14.43 -3.89
N LEU A 83 -12.24 -13.63 -4.94
CA LEU A 83 -12.11 -14.14 -6.30
C LEU A 83 -10.67 -14.61 -6.54
N ILE A 84 -10.47 -15.93 -6.58
CA ILE A 84 -9.13 -16.53 -6.65
C ILE A 84 -8.82 -16.95 -8.09
N ASN A 85 -7.87 -16.28 -8.71
CA ASN A 85 -7.33 -16.62 -10.02
C ASN A 85 -5.83 -16.97 -9.99
N GLY A 86 -5.22 -17.11 -8.81
CA GLY A 86 -3.79 -17.40 -8.67
C GLY A 86 -3.28 -17.31 -7.23
N ALA A 87 -1.95 -17.26 -7.08
CA ALA A 87 -1.27 -17.32 -5.80
C ALA A 87 -1.64 -16.18 -4.83
N TYR A 88 -1.93 -14.98 -5.32
CA TYR A 88 -2.31 -13.84 -4.49
C TYR A 88 -3.67 -14.05 -3.82
N GLY A 89 -4.67 -14.54 -4.56
CA GLY A 89 -5.98 -14.88 -3.99
C GLY A 89 -5.87 -16.00 -2.93
N GLN A 90 -5.04 -17.02 -3.17
CA GLN A 90 -4.76 -18.07 -2.19
C GLN A 90 -4.11 -17.50 -0.91
N ARG A 91 -3.25 -16.48 -1.06
CA ARG A 91 -2.65 -15.78 0.08
C ARG A 91 -3.69 -14.99 0.88
N MET A 92 -4.62 -14.30 0.19
CA MET A 92 -5.73 -13.61 0.84
C MET A 92 -6.61 -14.58 1.65
N LYS A 93 -6.92 -15.75 1.09
CA LYS A 93 -7.62 -16.82 1.81
C LYS A 93 -6.91 -17.19 3.12
N LYS A 94 -5.59 -17.41 3.06
CA LYS A 94 -4.79 -17.70 4.28
C LYS A 94 -4.83 -16.55 5.28
N MET A 95 -4.73 -15.30 4.81
CA MET A 95 -4.84 -14.11 5.65
C MET A 95 -6.18 -14.07 6.41
N CYS A 96 -7.29 -14.27 5.70
CA CYS A 96 -8.61 -14.31 6.31
C CYS A 96 -8.70 -15.40 7.39
N THR A 97 -8.11 -16.57 7.14
CA THR A 97 -8.03 -17.63 8.14
C THR A 97 -7.27 -17.19 9.39
N TYR A 98 -6.08 -16.59 9.26
CA TYR A 98 -5.31 -16.08 10.39
C TYR A 98 -6.02 -14.96 11.15
N LEU A 99 -6.72 -14.10 10.45
CA LEU A 99 -7.46 -12.99 11.03
C LEU A 99 -8.83 -13.38 11.57
N ASN A 100 -9.18 -14.67 11.52
CA ASN A 100 -10.52 -15.20 11.90
C ASN A 100 -11.63 -14.40 11.20
N ARG A 101 -11.50 -14.22 9.88
CA ARG A 101 -12.53 -13.61 9.03
C ARG A 101 -13.23 -14.69 8.23
N ASP A 102 -14.57 -14.64 8.20
CA ASP A 102 -15.35 -15.53 7.35
C ASP A 102 -15.22 -15.14 5.88
N PHE A 103 -15.09 -16.13 4.99
CA PHE A 103 -14.89 -15.89 3.56
C PHE A 103 -15.52 -16.99 2.71
N ILE A 104 -15.79 -16.68 1.45
CA ILE A 104 -16.22 -17.60 0.39
C ILE A 104 -15.40 -17.40 -0.86
#